data_923a8caa2ab2fbaf87f581b6b459fb52
#
_entry.id   923a8caa2ab2fbaf87f581b6b459fb52
#
_cell.length_a   1.000
_cell.length_b   1.000
_cell.length_c   1.000
_cell.angle_alpha   90.00
_cell.angle_beta   90.00
_cell.angle_gamma   90.00
#
_symmetry.space_group_name_H-M   'P 1'
#
loop_
_entity.id
_entity.type
_entity.pdbx_description
1 polymer ?
#
loop_
_entity_poly.entity_id
_entity_poly.type
_entity_poly.pdbx_seq_one_letter_code
_entity_poly.pdbx_strand_id
1 'polypeptide(L)'
;MTVLVRSLEPGELDAAQVQREVAAQYEAREGVALDLSCPDEMPVESGGVFACRGTTAQREDVYVEIQIADPEEDVAYHWWTPR
;
A
#
# COMPACT_ATOMS: atom_id res chain seq x y z
N MET A 1 8.41 -8.90 13.79
CA MET A 1 8.37 -9.23 13.26
C MET A 1 8.19 -9.55 12.52
N THR A 2 8.37 -9.33 12.21
CA THR A 2 8.38 -9.68 11.44
C THR A 2 7.96 -9.93 10.65
N VAL A 3 7.76 -9.59 10.42
CA VAL A 3 7.40 -9.94 9.62
C VAL A 3 7.64 -10.41 8.87
N LEU A 4 7.70 -10.51 8.69
CA LEU A 4 7.94 -11.07 8.01
C LEU A 4 7.84 -11.75 7.37
N VAL A 5 7.78 -11.85 7.46
CA VAL A 5 7.93 -12.52 6.84
C VAL A 5 7.38 -12.82 5.97
N ARG A 6 6.57 -12.67 5.68
CA ARG A 6 6.11 -12.88 4.79
C ARG A 6 6.49 -12.64 3.71
N SER A 7 6.63 -11.94 3.89
CA SER A 7 7.20 -11.58 2.84
C SER A 7 7.86 -12.62 2.17
N LEU A 8 7.64 -13.61 2.56
CA LEU A 8 8.22 -14.67 2.00
C LEU A 8 7.51 -15.13 0.82
N GLU A 9 6.44 -14.49 0.43
CA GLU A 9 5.78 -14.82 -0.78
C GLU A 9 6.53 -14.16 -1.88
N PRO A 10 7.43 -14.83 -2.56
CA PRO A 10 8.16 -14.20 -3.62
C PRO A 10 7.19 -13.91 -4.73
N GLY A 11 7.24 -12.78 -5.28
CA GLY A 11 6.53 -12.46 -6.46
C GLY A 11 5.45 -11.45 -6.33
N GLU A 12 4.68 -11.40 -5.25
CA GLU A 12 3.55 -10.47 -5.18
C GLU A 12 3.31 -9.97 -3.77
N LEU A 13 2.86 -8.71 -3.69
CA LEU A 13 2.35 -8.18 -2.44
C LEU A 13 0.91 -8.67 -2.26
N ASP A 14 0.52 -8.87 -1.02
CA ASP A 14 -0.86 -9.22 -0.69
C ASP A 14 -1.69 -7.95 -0.72
N ALA A 15 -2.56 -7.82 -1.72
CA ALA A 15 -3.35 -6.61 -1.89
C ALA A 15 -4.21 -6.31 -0.67
N ALA A 16 -4.81 -7.33 -0.06
CA ALA A 16 -5.65 -7.10 1.11
C ALA A 16 -4.84 -6.54 2.27
N GLN A 17 -3.63 -7.05 2.46
CA GLN A 17 -2.79 -6.56 3.54
C GLN A 17 -2.34 -5.12 3.27
N VAL A 18 -1.93 -4.82 2.02
CA VAL A 18 -1.53 -3.47 1.66
C VAL A 18 -2.68 -2.51 1.87
N GLN A 19 -3.88 -2.90 1.45
CA GLN A 19 -5.05 -2.05 1.63
C GLN A 19 -5.28 -1.72 3.09
N ARG A 20 -5.18 -2.71 3.97
CA ARG A 20 -5.37 -2.47 5.40
C ARG A 20 -4.30 -1.59 5.98
N GLU A 21 -3.05 -1.85 5.63
CA GLU A 21 -1.93 -1.11 6.21
C GLU A 21 -1.95 0.35 5.77
N VAL A 22 -2.14 0.58 4.48
CA VAL A 22 -2.14 1.94 3.97
C VAL A 22 -3.34 2.71 4.49
N ALA A 23 -4.51 2.07 4.52
CA ALA A 23 -5.70 2.73 5.04
C ALA A 23 -5.54 3.12 6.50
N ALA A 24 -4.92 2.26 7.30
CA ALA A 24 -4.70 2.57 8.71
C ALA A 24 -3.73 3.74 8.87
N GLN A 25 -2.67 3.76 8.08
CA GLN A 25 -1.72 4.87 8.14
C GLN A 25 -2.32 6.16 7.64
N TYR A 26 -3.14 6.08 6.59
CA TYR A 26 -3.84 7.24 6.06
C TYR A 26 -4.75 7.83 7.12
N GLU A 27 -5.54 6.97 7.77
CA GLU A 27 -6.46 7.45 8.80
C GLU A 27 -5.71 8.08 9.95
N ALA A 28 -4.60 7.49 10.37
CA ALA A 28 -3.81 8.05 11.45
C ALA A 28 -3.26 9.44 11.10
N ARG A 29 -2.96 9.64 9.81
CA ARG A 29 -2.35 10.90 9.37
C ARG A 29 -3.40 11.95 9.04
N GLU A 30 -4.49 11.56 8.38
CA GLU A 30 -5.48 12.51 7.89
C GLU A 30 -6.71 12.64 8.78
N GLY A 31 -6.91 11.71 9.70
CA GLY A 31 -8.03 11.78 10.61
C GLY A 31 -9.35 11.35 10.00
N VAL A 32 -9.33 10.68 8.84
CA VAL A 32 -10.54 10.23 8.17
C VAL A 32 -10.32 8.83 7.65
N ALA A 33 -11.33 7.99 7.77
CA ALA A 33 -11.24 6.61 7.32
C ALA A 33 -11.16 6.53 5.79
N LEU A 34 -10.40 5.59 5.28
CA LEU A 34 -10.20 5.39 3.86
C LEU A 34 -10.55 3.97 3.48
N ASP A 35 -11.41 3.82 2.48
CA ASP A 35 -11.72 2.53 1.88
C ASP A 35 -10.88 2.41 0.63
N LEU A 36 -9.84 1.60 0.69
CA LEU A 36 -8.82 1.53 -0.36
C LEU A 36 -8.91 0.23 -1.12
N SER A 37 -8.76 0.31 -2.44
CA SER A 37 -8.77 -0.83 -3.32
C SER A 37 -7.50 -0.81 -4.16
N CYS A 38 -6.71 -1.87 -4.06
CA CYS A 38 -5.46 -2.01 -4.81
C CYS A 38 -5.58 -3.12 -5.83
N PRO A 39 -4.71 -3.14 -6.86
CA PRO A 39 -4.75 -4.22 -7.84
C PRO A 39 -4.51 -5.56 -7.17
N ASP A 40 -5.16 -6.60 -7.70
CA ASP A 40 -4.98 -7.94 -7.16
C ASP A 40 -3.57 -8.46 -7.36
N GLU A 41 -2.90 -8.00 -8.40
CA GLU A 41 -1.56 -8.45 -8.71
C GLU A 41 -0.59 -7.29 -8.60
N MET A 42 0.32 -7.39 -7.65
CA MET A 42 1.37 -6.39 -7.45
C MET A 42 2.70 -7.10 -7.35
N PRO A 43 3.30 -7.45 -8.50
CA PRO A 43 4.57 -8.17 -8.48
C PRO A 43 5.65 -7.40 -7.73
N VAL A 44 6.44 -8.12 -6.96
CA VAL A 44 7.48 -7.50 -6.16
C VAL A 44 8.73 -7.34 -7.01
N GLU A 45 8.88 -6.16 -7.61
CA GLU A 45 10.05 -5.79 -8.40
C GLU A 45 10.51 -4.43 -7.92
N SER A 46 11.79 -4.33 -7.61
CA SER A 46 12.32 -3.06 -7.10
C SER A 46 11.95 -1.92 -8.01
N GLY A 47 11.42 -0.86 -7.44
CA GLY A 47 11.05 0.32 -8.20
C GLY A 47 9.71 0.24 -8.90
N GLY A 48 9.03 -0.91 -8.82
CA GLY A 48 7.70 -1.04 -9.42
C GLY A 48 6.71 -0.13 -8.71
N VAL A 49 5.79 0.45 -9.48
CA VAL A 49 4.80 1.38 -8.95
C VAL A 49 3.41 0.91 -9.32
N PHE A 50 2.51 0.94 -8.34
CA PHE A 50 1.13 0.53 -8.54
C PHE A 50 0.22 1.61 -8.00
N ALA A 51 -0.93 1.79 -8.63
CA ALA A 51 -1.90 2.78 -8.21
C ALA A 51 -3.07 2.09 -7.54
N CYS A 52 -3.45 2.59 -6.36
CA CYS A 52 -4.65 2.14 -5.66
C CYS A 52 -5.64 3.28 -5.66
N ARG A 53 -6.90 2.95 -5.53
CA ARG A 53 -7.97 3.95 -5.52
C ARG A 53 -8.76 3.81 -4.24
N GLY A 54 -9.11 4.94 -3.64
CA GLY A 54 -9.84 4.92 -2.40
C GLY A 54 -10.91 5.98 -2.34
N THR A 55 -11.78 5.82 -1.36
CA THR A 55 -12.83 6.79 -1.08
C THR A 55 -12.84 7.01 0.43
N THR A 56 -12.82 8.27 0.84
CA THR A 56 -12.84 8.58 2.27
C THR A 56 -14.25 8.50 2.82
N ALA A 57 -14.37 8.54 4.13
CA ALA A 57 -15.67 8.58 4.79
C ALA A 57 -16.43 9.84 4.42
N GLN A 58 -15.77 10.85 3.89
CA GLN A 58 -16.40 12.07 3.41
C GLN A 58 -16.69 12.03 1.92
N ARG A 59 -16.55 10.84 1.31
CA ARG A 59 -16.87 10.60 -0.10
C ARG A 59 -15.94 11.31 -1.07
N GLU A 60 -14.70 11.54 -0.62
CA GLU A 60 -13.69 12.11 -1.50
C GLU A 60 -12.86 10.99 -2.11
N ASP A 61 -12.57 11.12 -3.40
CA ASP A 61 -11.74 10.15 -4.08
C ASP A 61 -10.28 10.43 -3.76
N VAL A 62 -9.54 9.36 -3.47
CA VAL A 62 -8.12 9.46 -3.15
C VAL A 62 -7.37 8.45 -4.00
N TYR A 63 -6.27 8.88 -4.58
CA TYR A 63 -5.38 7.97 -5.29
C TYR A 63 -4.13 7.79 -4.46
N VAL A 64 -3.69 6.55 -4.36
CA VAL A 64 -2.49 6.20 -3.61
C VAL A 64 -1.55 5.48 -4.54
N GLU A 65 -0.29 5.89 -4.56
CA GLU A 65 0.73 5.16 -5.31
C GLU A 65 1.58 4.38 -4.36
N ILE A 66 1.86 3.13 -4.76
CA ILE A 66 2.68 2.20 -3.98
C ILE A 66 3.94 1.97 -4.79
N GLN A 67 5.10 2.16 -4.19
CA GLN A 67 6.36 1.85 -4.85
C GLN A 67 7.07 0.75 -4.08
N ILE A 68 7.43 -0.31 -4.79
CA ILE A 68 8.15 -1.43 -4.17
C ILE A 68 9.53 -0.95 -3.77
N ALA A 69 9.88 -1.19 -2.51
CA ALA A 69 11.17 -0.78 -1.97
C ALA A 69 12.28 -1.71 -2.46
N ASP A 70 13.52 -1.22 -2.35
CA ASP A 70 14.66 -2.07 -2.64
C ASP A 70 14.78 -3.17 -1.59
N PRO A 71 15.35 -4.33 -1.95
CA PRO A 71 15.47 -5.42 -0.98
C PRO A 71 16.30 -5.05 0.25
N GLU A 72 17.12 -4.01 0.15
CA GLU A 72 17.95 -3.59 1.27
C GLU A 72 17.23 -2.68 2.24
N GLU A 73 16.03 -2.24 1.91
CA GLU A 73 15.29 -1.38 2.82
C GLU A 73 14.53 -2.22 3.84
N ASP A 74 14.22 -1.58 4.97
CA ASP A 74 13.51 -2.27 6.04
C ASP A 74 12.04 -2.43 5.78
N VAL A 75 11.52 -1.80 4.74
CA VAL A 75 10.09 -1.85 4.44
C VAL A 75 9.88 -2.51 3.08
N ALA A 76 8.70 -3.06 2.87
CA ALA A 76 8.38 -3.73 1.62
C ALA A 76 8.01 -2.75 0.53
N TYR A 77 7.43 -1.62 0.91
CA TYR A 77 6.98 -0.63 -0.07
C TYR A 77 6.87 0.72 0.61
N HIS A 78 6.80 1.76 -0.26
CA HIS A 78 6.49 3.12 0.15
C HIS A 78 5.16 3.50 -0.49
N TRP A 79 4.44 4.44 0.10
CA TRP A 79 3.21 4.90 -0.50
C TRP A 79 3.07 6.41 -0.30
N TRP A 80 2.35 7.03 -1.23
CA TRP A 80 2.05 8.46 -1.12
C TRP A 80 0.78 8.75 -1.91
N THR A 81 0.22 9.95 -1.68
CA THR A 81 -0.94 10.40 -2.41
C THR A 81 -0.49 11.49 -3.37
N PRO A 82 -0.47 11.20 -4.67
CA PRO A 82 -0.03 12.22 -5.64
C PRO A 82 -1.04 13.35 -5.72
N ARG A 83 -0.56 14.52 -6.09
CA ARG A 83 -1.41 15.69 -6.22
C ARG A 83 -1.22 16.35 -7.56
#